data_8c7e3e2f635349df2ee0e5cef7b4333c
#
_entry.id   8c7e3e2f635349df2ee0e5cef7b4333c
#
_cell.length_a   1.000
_cell.length_b   1.000
_cell.length_c   1.000
_cell.angle_alpha   90.00
_cell.angle_beta   90.00
_cell.angle_gamma   90.00
#
_symmetry.space_group_name_H-M   'P 1'
#
loop_
_entity.id
_entity.type
_entity.pdbx_description
1 polymer ?
#
loop_
_entity_poly.entity_id
_entity_poly.type
_entity_poly.pdbx_seq_one_letter_code
_entity_poly.pdbx_strand_id
1 'polypeptide(L)'
;IETCCTVAWAAMSIDMLRLTGSSLVADELELSTLNSGLGFHSASGRWVTYNTPMDGVRKASAHDIVFQSREGASELNCCSVNGPRILGMISDWALMREEGGLILNWYGPGSMSADVADTRVKLQQETQYPAEGQVRLRVQPERVSEFSLALRIPSWSQRTKVQVNGKQVRGVEAGTYL
;
A
#
# COMPACT_ATOMS: atom_id res chain seq x y z
N ILE A 1 10.74 -12.57 11.12
CA ILE A 1 10.95 -11.98 9.77
C ILE A 1 11.87 -10.78 9.92
N GLU A 2 12.91 -10.71 9.11
CA GLU A 2 13.83 -9.57 9.08
C GLU A 2 13.22 -8.40 8.32
N THR A 3 13.34 -7.20 8.86
CA THR A 3 12.78 -5.97 8.26
C THR A 3 13.33 -5.70 6.86
N CYS A 4 14.63 -5.85 6.63
CA CYS A 4 15.22 -5.64 5.30
C CYS A 4 14.68 -6.60 4.26
N CYS A 5 14.40 -7.86 4.62
CA CYS A 5 13.82 -8.83 3.71
C CYS A 5 12.40 -8.43 3.28
N THR A 6 11.59 -7.91 4.22
CA THR A 6 10.25 -7.40 3.88
C THR A 6 10.32 -6.19 2.95
N VAL A 7 11.26 -5.27 3.18
CA VAL A 7 11.44 -4.10 2.31
C VAL A 7 11.91 -4.50 0.92
N ALA A 8 12.83 -5.47 0.83
CA ALA A 8 13.29 -6.01 -0.46
C ALA A 8 12.15 -6.74 -1.21
N TRP A 9 11.34 -7.50 -0.47
CA TRP A 9 10.14 -8.14 -1.02
C TRP A 9 9.15 -7.12 -1.59
N ALA A 10 8.89 -6.03 -0.86
CA ALA A 10 8.02 -4.96 -1.34
C ALA A 10 8.58 -4.29 -2.61
N ALA A 11 9.90 -4.00 -2.65
CA ALA A 11 10.55 -3.43 -3.83
C ALA A 11 10.42 -4.35 -5.05
N MET A 12 10.71 -5.64 -4.90
CA MET A 12 10.55 -6.64 -5.95
C MET A 12 9.08 -6.75 -6.40
N SER A 13 8.14 -6.73 -5.46
CA SER A 13 6.71 -6.80 -5.77
C SER A 13 6.23 -5.57 -6.55
N ILE A 14 6.78 -4.38 -6.28
CA ILE A 14 6.47 -3.17 -7.07
C ILE A 14 6.91 -3.36 -8.53
N ASP A 15 8.13 -3.90 -8.76
CA ASP A 15 8.59 -4.16 -10.11
C ASP A 15 7.77 -5.27 -10.79
N MET A 16 7.38 -6.32 -10.05
CA MET A 16 6.46 -7.34 -10.55
C MET A 16 5.10 -6.76 -10.92
N LEU A 17 4.56 -5.86 -10.10
CA LEU A 17 3.30 -5.18 -10.40
C LEU A 17 3.39 -4.34 -11.69
N ARG A 18 4.50 -3.61 -11.87
CA ARG A 18 4.77 -2.84 -13.11
C ARG A 18 4.85 -3.71 -14.35
N LEU A 19 5.45 -4.89 -14.21
CA LEU A 19 5.64 -5.83 -15.33
C LEU A 19 4.39 -6.63 -15.68
N THR A 20 3.58 -6.96 -14.69
CA THR A 20 2.48 -7.92 -14.87
C THR A 20 1.09 -7.31 -14.80
N GLY A 21 0.93 -6.14 -14.16
CA GLY A 21 -0.38 -5.56 -13.87
C GLY A 21 -1.26 -6.45 -12.99
N SER A 22 -0.68 -7.41 -12.25
CA SER A 22 -1.45 -8.38 -11.48
C SER A 22 -2.00 -7.79 -10.18
N SER A 23 -3.32 -7.83 -10.00
CA SER A 23 -3.98 -7.40 -8.76
C SER A 23 -3.53 -8.23 -7.54
N LEU A 24 -3.14 -9.49 -7.74
CA LEU A 24 -2.63 -10.35 -6.66
C LEU A 24 -1.27 -9.86 -6.15
N VAL A 25 -0.44 -9.30 -7.02
CA VAL A 25 0.82 -8.67 -6.58
C VAL A 25 0.55 -7.40 -5.76
N ALA A 26 -0.48 -6.65 -6.11
CA ALA A 26 -0.90 -5.50 -5.31
C ALA A 26 -1.50 -5.92 -3.95
N ASP A 27 -2.17 -7.07 -3.87
CA ASP A 27 -2.61 -7.67 -2.60
C ASP A 27 -1.42 -8.03 -1.70
N GLU A 28 -0.35 -8.60 -2.25
CA GLU A 28 0.89 -8.90 -1.52
C GLU A 28 1.58 -7.62 -1.01
N LEU A 29 1.59 -6.56 -1.81
CA LEU A 29 2.10 -5.25 -1.39
C LEU A 29 1.30 -4.66 -0.23
N GLU A 30 -0.02 -4.73 -0.29
CA GLU A 30 -0.91 -4.30 0.79
C GLU A 30 -0.66 -5.12 2.06
N LEU A 31 -0.64 -6.45 1.93
CA LEU A 31 -0.40 -7.37 3.05
C LEU A 31 0.94 -7.10 3.73
N SER A 32 2.00 -6.99 2.93
CA SER A 32 3.36 -6.71 3.43
C SER A 32 3.45 -5.34 4.10
N THR A 33 2.80 -4.33 3.53
CA THR A 33 2.82 -2.96 4.08
C THR A 33 2.04 -2.86 5.38
N LEU A 34 0.80 -3.37 5.43
CA LEU A 34 -0.08 -3.26 6.60
C LEU A 34 0.36 -4.16 7.76
N ASN A 35 0.90 -5.34 7.49
CA ASN A 35 1.33 -6.26 8.55
C ASN A 35 2.79 -6.03 8.93
N SER A 36 3.74 -6.44 8.10
CA SER A 36 5.15 -6.31 8.43
C SER A 36 5.60 -4.85 8.41
N GLY A 37 5.24 -4.09 7.39
CA GLY A 37 5.66 -2.70 7.22
C GLY A 37 5.28 -1.80 8.40
N LEU A 38 4.03 -1.84 8.82
CA LEU A 38 3.60 -1.15 10.03
C LEU A 38 4.05 -1.89 11.29
N GLY A 39 4.16 -3.24 11.22
CA GLY A 39 4.46 -4.10 12.35
C GLY A 39 5.85 -3.95 12.92
N PHE A 40 6.85 -3.63 12.13
CA PHE A 40 8.21 -3.45 12.62
C PHE A 40 8.53 -2.04 13.13
N HIS A 41 7.61 -1.09 12.96
CA HIS A 41 7.74 0.23 13.59
C HIS A 41 7.25 0.18 15.04
N SER A 42 7.92 0.92 15.92
CA SER A 42 7.39 1.18 17.26
C SER A 42 6.10 1.98 17.18
N ALA A 43 5.28 1.91 18.22
CA ALA A 43 4.04 2.70 18.31
C ALA A 43 4.30 4.21 18.21
N SER A 44 5.48 4.68 18.63
CA SER A 44 5.90 6.08 18.53
C SER A 44 6.41 6.44 17.13
N GLY A 45 6.64 5.47 16.23
CA GLY A 45 7.27 5.66 14.93
C GLY A 45 8.77 6.02 14.97
N ARG A 46 9.38 6.03 16.16
CA ARG A 46 10.75 6.54 16.34
C ARG A 46 11.86 5.51 16.14
N TRP A 47 11.52 4.25 16.13
CA TRP A 47 12.48 3.18 15.90
C TRP A 47 11.83 2.00 15.17
N VAL A 48 12.66 1.17 14.61
CA VAL A 48 12.30 0.00 13.81
C VAL A 48 13.03 -1.21 14.38
N THR A 49 12.33 -2.33 14.53
CA THR A 49 12.97 -3.58 14.95
C THR A 49 13.74 -4.22 13.81
N TYR A 50 14.81 -4.93 14.11
CA TYR A 50 15.52 -5.77 13.14
C TYR A 50 14.67 -6.97 12.74
N ASN A 51 14.14 -7.69 13.70
CA ASN A 51 13.25 -8.83 13.49
C ASN A 51 11.86 -8.54 14.06
N THR A 52 10.82 -8.88 13.30
CA THR A 52 9.47 -8.90 13.80
C THR A 52 9.12 -10.32 14.23
N PRO A 53 8.87 -10.57 15.53
CA PRO A 53 8.37 -11.85 16.01
C PRO A 53 6.98 -12.14 15.41
N MET A 54 6.72 -13.42 15.16
CA MET A 54 5.41 -13.86 14.64
C MET A 54 4.41 -14.21 15.75
N ASP A 55 4.76 -13.88 16.99
CA ASP A 55 3.94 -14.14 18.19
C ASP A 55 2.98 -13.00 18.55
N GLY A 56 2.92 -11.97 17.71
CA GLY A 56 2.10 -10.77 17.95
C GLY A 56 2.71 -9.78 18.96
N VAL A 57 3.87 -10.06 19.51
CA VAL A 57 4.56 -9.17 20.45
C VAL A 57 5.54 -8.29 19.69
N ARG A 58 5.28 -7.00 19.65
CA ARG A 58 6.19 -6.01 19.03
C ARG A 58 7.28 -5.62 20.00
N LYS A 59 8.40 -6.33 19.93
CA LYS A 59 9.61 -5.99 20.68
C LYS A 59 10.78 -5.88 19.72
N ALA A 60 11.73 -4.99 20.03
CA ALA A 60 13.05 -5.09 19.43
C ALA A 60 13.57 -6.50 19.74
N SER A 61 14.01 -7.21 18.71
CA SER A 61 14.49 -8.57 18.88
C SER A 61 15.70 -8.57 19.83
N ALA A 62 15.66 -9.39 20.87
CA ALA A 62 16.72 -9.55 21.84
C ALA A 62 17.78 -10.62 21.43
N HIS A 63 17.78 -11.04 20.16
CA HIS A 63 18.68 -12.08 19.69
C HIS A 63 20.09 -11.59 19.38
N ASP A 64 20.98 -12.53 19.17
CA ASP A 64 22.43 -12.45 18.99
C ASP A 64 22.93 -11.59 17.81
N ILE A 65 22.06 -10.81 17.21
CA ILE A 65 22.43 -9.87 16.15
C ILE A 65 22.93 -8.61 16.82
N VAL A 66 24.20 -8.36 16.69
CA VAL A 66 24.98 -7.31 17.35
C VAL A 66 24.48 -5.87 17.06
N PHE A 67 23.57 -5.70 16.10
CA PHE A 67 23.13 -4.40 15.59
C PHE A 67 21.61 -4.23 15.62
N GLN A 68 21.01 -4.46 16.77
CA GLN A 68 19.58 -4.21 16.91
C GLN A 68 19.31 -2.78 17.32
N SER A 69 18.38 -2.13 16.62
CA SER A 69 17.79 -0.90 17.11
C SER A 69 16.95 -1.18 18.33
N ARG A 70 17.25 -0.52 19.42
CA ARG A 70 16.43 -0.48 20.64
C ARG A 70 15.80 0.88 20.76
N GLU A 71 14.65 0.95 21.41
CA GLU A 71 14.06 2.23 21.74
C GLU A 71 15.03 3.03 22.62
N GLY A 72 15.33 4.26 22.19
CA GLY A 72 16.30 5.12 22.87
C GLY A 72 17.77 4.87 22.54
N ALA A 73 18.09 3.86 21.70
CA ALA A 73 19.43 3.64 21.20
C ALA A 73 19.68 4.40 19.90
N SER A 74 20.88 4.94 19.75
CA SER A 74 21.35 5.59 18.53
C SER A 74 21.98 4.61 17.52
N GLU A 75 21.75 3.33 17.72
CA GLU A 75 22.36 2.29 16.89
C GLU A 75 21.76 2.31 15.49
N LEU A 76 22.58 2.60 14.51
CA LEU A 76 22.23 2.50 13.10
C LEU A 76 22.52 1.08 12.61
N ASN A 77 21.51 0.43 12.07
CA ASN A 77 21.65 -0.81 11.32
C ASN A 77 20.87 -0.73 10.01
N CYS A 78 21.03 -1.74 9.17
CA CYS A 78 20.34 -1.77 7.86
C CYS A 78 18.81 -1.65 8.01
N CYS A 79 18.23 -2.26 9.02
CA CYS A 79 16.78 -2.27 9.24
C CYS A 79 16.26 -0.90 9.70
N SER A 80 17.02 -0.18 10.53
CA SER A 80 16.65 1.18 10.96
C SER A 80 16.55 2.15 9.79
N VAL A 81 17.39 1.97 8.78
CA VAL A 81 17.39 2.79 7.56
C VAL A 81 16.35 2.31 6.56
N ASN A 82 16.22 0.99 6.40
CA ASN A 82 15.31 0.41 5.41
C ASN A 82 13.84 0.41 5.84
N GLY A 83 13.56 0.24 7.12
CA GLY A 83 12.19 0.13 7.61
C GLY A 83 11.27 1.26 7.12
N PRO A 84 11.61 2.53 7.27
CA PRO A 84 10.78 3.63 6.79
C PRO A 84 10.54 3.65 5.28
N ARG A 85 11.42 3.01 4.49
CA ARG A 85 11.30 2.97 3.02
C ARG A 85 10.01 2.30 2.56
N ILE A 86 9.51 1.27 3.26
CA ILE A 86 8.31 0.58 2.83
C ILE A 86 7.09 1.51 2.82
N LEU A 87 7.02 2.46 3.75
CA LEU A 87 5.97 3.47 3.79
C LEU A 87 6.15 4.51 2.67
N GLY A 88 7.39 4.92 2.41
CA GLY A 88 7.72 5.81 1.28
C GLY A 88 7.39 5.16 -0.07
N MET A 89 7.61 3.86 -0.20
CA MET A 89 7.34 3.10 -1.43
C MET A 89 5.85 2.97 -1.76
N ILE A 90 4.92 3.28 -0.85
CA ILE A 90 3.49 3.33 -1.16
C ILE A 90 3.23 4.24 -2.36
N SER A 91 3.93 5.38 -2.45
CA SER A 91 3.79 6.30 -3.58
C SER A 91 4.18 5.71 -4.94
N ASP A 92 4.98 4.64 -4.97
CA ASP A 92 5.44 4.01 -6.21
C ASP A 92 4.39 3.07 -6.83
N TRP A 93 3.40 2.64 -6.06
CA TRP A 93 2.42 1.67 -6.50
C TRP A 93 0.96 2.01 -6.16
N ALA A 94 0.73 2.95 -5.24
CA ALA A 94 -0.63 3.29 -4.80
C ALA A 94 -1.55 3.72 -5.94
N LEU A 95 -1.02 4.54 -6.85
CA LEU A 95 -1.71 5.00 -8.05
C LEU A 95 -0.73 4.89 -9.22
N MET A 96 -1.02 4.00 -10.14
CA MET A 96 -0.20 3.75 -11.33
C MET A 96 -0.91 4.26 -12.57
N ARG A 97 -0.16 4.42 -13.64
CA ARG A 97 -0.69 4.81 -14.96
C ARG A 97 -0.66 3.63 -15.92
N GLU A 98 -1.65 3.58 -16.75
CA GLU A 98 -1.72 2.74 -17.94
C GLU A 98 -2.04 3.58 -19.17
N GLU A 99 -2.10 2.98 -20.34
CA GLU A 99 -2.46 3.70 -21.55
C GLU A 99 -3.91 4.23 -21.45
N GLY A 100 -4.05 5.56 -21.45
CA GLY A 100 -5.35 6.21 -21.33
C GLY A 100 -6.02 6.13 -19.97
N GLY A 101 -5.32 5.67 -18.92
CA GLY A 101 -5.95 5.43 -17.63
C GLY A 101 -5.06 5.50 -16.39
N LEU A 102 -5.72 5.32 -15.26
CA LEU A 102 -5.13 5.22 -13.93
C LEU A 102 -5.55 3.91 -13.28
N ILE A 103 -4.65 3.34 -12.48
CA ILE A 103 -4.89 2.12 -11.70
C ILE A 103 -4.72 2.45 -10.22
N LEU A 104 -5.79 2.33 -9.45
CA LEU A 104 -5.77 2.51 -8.00
C LEU A 104 -5.55 1.17 -7.31
N ASN A 105 -4.37 1.02 -6.69
CA ASN A 105 -3.97 -0.20 -5.98
C ASN A 105 -4.10 -0.09 -4.46
N TRP A 106 -3.83 1.09 -3.90
CA TRP A 106 -3.81 1.32 -2.46
C TRP A 106 -5.10 1.96 -1.95
N TYR A 107 -5.63 1.40 -0.88
CA TYR A 107 -6.73 1.99 -0.13
C TYR A 107 -6.24 2.48 1.24
N GLY A 108 -6.53 3.75 1.54
CA GLY A 108 -6.14 4.41 2.77
C GLY A 108 -6.56 5.88 2.75
N PRO A 109 -6.70 6.53 3.91
CA PRO A 109 -7.09 7.92 3.95
C PRO A 109 -6.02 8.82 3.32
N GLY A 110 -6.42 9.73 2.44
CA GLY A 110 -5.48 10.64 1.80
C GLY A 110 -5.87 11.08 0.40
N SER A 111 -4.91 11.66 -0.30
CA SER A 111 -5.10 12.06 -1.70
C SER A 111 -3.86 11.77 -2.54
N MET A 112 -4.10 11.43 -3.79
CA MET A 112 -3.09 11.18 -4.81
C MET A 112 -3.42 11.98 -6.05
N SER A 113 -2.41 12.34 -6.84
CA SER A 113 -2.63 13.04 -8.11
C SER A 113 -1.72 12.45 -9.18
N ALA A 114 -2.26 12.33 -10.38
CA ALA A 114 -1.51 11.90 -11.54
C ALA A 114 -2.00 12.60 -12.80
N ASP A 115 -1.13 12.71 -13.80
CA ASP A 115 -1.49 13.20 -15.11
C ASP A 115 -1.95 12.00 -15.96
N VAL A 116 -3.10 12.14 -16.61
CA VAL A 116 -3.68 11.15 -17.52
C VAL A 116 -4.39 11.85 -18.67
N ALA A 117 -4.25 11.32 -19.87
CA ALA A 117 -4.71 11.98 -21.10
C ALA A 117 -4.17 13.44 -21.15
N ASP A 118 -5.03 14.43 -21.18
CA ASP A 118 -4.69 15.84 -21.24
C ASP A 118 -4.99 16.62 -19.94
N THR A 119 -5.24 15.91 -18.84
CA THR A 119 -5.63 16.51 -17.56
C THR A 119 -4.87 15.92 -16.39
N ARG A 120 -4.76 16.72 -15.33
CA ARG A 120 -4.34 16.23 -14.02
C ARG A 120 -5.57 15.80 -13.24
N VAL A 121 -5.51 14.61 -12.65
CA VAL A 121 -6.59 14.05 -11.84
C VAL A 121 -6.13 13.95 -10.39
N LYS A 122 -6.92 14.49 -9.49
CA LYS A 122 -6.79 14.28 -8.05
C LYS A 122 -7.79 13.22 -7.61
N LEU A 123 -7.29 12.17 -6.95
CA LEU A 123 -8.08 11.17 -6.24
C LEU A 123 -8.00 11.44 -4.75
N GLN A 124 -9.14 11.61 -4.10
CA GLN A 124 -9.23 11.78 -2.66
C GLN A 124 -9.98 10.59 -2.07
N GLN A 125 -9.37 9.92 -1.10
CA GLN A 125 -9.97 8.80 -0.38
C GLN A 125 -10.40 9.23 1.02
N GLU A 126 -11.67 9.01 1.34
CA GLU A 126 -12.26 9.16 2.66
C GLU A 126 -12.58 7.76 3.18
N THR A 127 -11.83 7.29 4.18
CA THR A 127 -11.94 5.92 4.69
C THR A 127 -11.23 5.78 6.03
N GLN A 128 -11.61 4.77 6.80
CA GLN A 128 -10.86 4.25 7.94
C GLN A 128 -10.25 2.87 7.64
N TYR A 129 -10.08 2.55 6.36
CA TYR A 129 -9.44 1.31 5.93
C TYR A 129 -7.99 1.21 6.51
N PRO A 130 -7.56 0.06 7.02
CA PRO A 130 -8.19 -1.27 6.97
C PRO A 130 -9.14 -1.59 8.14
N ALA A 131 -9.34 -0.68 9.09
CA ALA A 131 -10.24 -0.92 10.23
C ALA A 131 -11.71 -1.06 9.79
N GLU A 132 -12.10 -0.32 8.75
CA GLU A 132 -13.42 -0.40 8.11
C GLU A 132 -13.27 -0.65 6.61
N GLY A 133 -14.18 -1.43 6.05
CA GLY A 133 -14.15 -1.79 4.62
C GLY A 133 -14.75 -0.74 3.68
N GLN A 134 -15.28 0.36 4.20
CA GLN A 134 -15.88 1.41 3.37
C GLN A 134 -14.83 2.39 2.87
N VAL A 135 -14.78 2.58 1.55
CA VAL A 135 -13.93 3.58 0.90
C VAL A 135 -14.79 4.48 0.03
N ARG A 136 -14.72 5.78 0.27
CA ARG A 136 -15.30 6.78 -0.63
C ARG A 136 -14.19 7.43 -1.42
N LEU A 137 -14.28 7.33 -2.74
CA LEU A 137 -13.33 7.91 -3.68
C LEU A 137 -13.96 9.10 -4.38
N ARG A 138 -13.31 10.25 -4.31
CA ARG A 138 -13.63 11.43 -5.10
C ARG A 138 -12.62 11.58 -6.22
N VAL A 139 -13.12 11.63 -7.46
CA VAL A 139 -12.31 11.79 -8.67
C VAL A 139 -12.48 13.20 -9.18
N GLN A 140 -11.40 13.97 -9.21
CA GLN A 140 -11.42 15.41 -9.51
C GLN A 140 -10.41 15.71 -10.64
N PRO A 141 -10.84 15.64 -11.91
CA PRO A 141 -10.02 16.12 -13.02
C PRO A 141 -10.00 17.66 -13.04
N GLU A 142 -8.87 18.26 -13.38
CA GLU A 142 -8.73 19.71 -13.55
C GLU A 142 -9.52 20.22 -14.77
N ARG A 143 -9.65 19.38 -15.77
CA ARG A 143 -10.44 19.65 -16.99
C ARG A 143 -11.32 18.45 -17.33
N VAL A 144 -12.42 18.68 -17.98
CA VAL A 144 -13.26 17.59 -18.52
C VAL A 144 -12.43 16.79 -19.53
N SER A 145 -12.23 15.54 -19.25
CA SER A 145 -11.45 14.61 -20.06
C SER A 145 -12.00 13.20 -19.89
N GLU A 146 -11.82 12.37 -20.91
CA GLU A 146 -12.16 10.96 -20.87
C GLU A 146 -10.91 10.14 -20.53
N PHE A 147 -11.00 9.30 -19.50
CA PHE A 147 -9.95 8.38 -19.07
C PHE A 147 -10.56 7.19 -18.33
N SER A 148 -9.84 6.09 -18.29
CA SER A 148 -10.21 4.94 -17.44
C SER A 148 -9.67 5.10 -16.00
N LEU A 149 -10.40 4.53 -15.07
CA LEU A 149 -9.92 4.37 -13.68
C LEU A 149 -10.18 2.93 -13.24
N ALA A 150 -9.14 2.12 -13.26
CA ALA A 150 -9.20 0.76 -12.77
C ALA A 150 -9.07 0.73 -11.25
N LEU A 151 -9.97 0.01 -10.59
CA LEU A 151 -9.99 -0.16 -9.14
C LEU A 151 -9.58 -1.59 -8.80
N ARG A 152 -8.56 -1.77 -7.98
CA ARG A 152 -8.22 -3.10 -7.47
C ARG A 152 -9.34 -3.61 -6.57
N ILE A 153 -9.81 -4.82 -6.85
CA ILE A 153 -10.72 -5.54 -5.98
C ILE A 153 -9.91 -6.63 -5.28
N PRO A 154 -9.61 -6.47 -3.98
CA PRO A 154 -8.74 -7.41 -3.28
C PRO A 154 -9.27 -8.85 -3.35
N SER A 155 -8.39 -9.84 -3.50
CA SER A 155 -8.77 -11.25 -3.63
C SER A 155 -9.50 -11.78 -2.40
N TRP A 156 -9.22 -11.24 -1.23
CA TRP A 156 -9.89 -11.60 0.03
C TRP A 156 -11.27 -10.95 0.19
N SER A 157 -11.63 -9.93 -0.63
CA SER A 157 -12.90 -9.20 -0.51
C SER A 157 -13.98 -9.78 -1.41
N GLN A 158 -14.54 -10.92 -1.04
CA GLN A 158 -15.50 -11.69 -1.83
C GLN A 158 -16.90 -11.02 -1.98
N ARG A 159 -17.17 -9.96 -1.25
CA ARG A 159 -18.49 -9.29 -1.23
C ARG A 159 -18.40 -7.80 -1.52
N THR A 160 -17.37 -7.38 -2.24
CA THR A 160 -17.19 -5.97 -2.62
C THR A 160 -18.35 -5.48 -3.47
N LYS A 161 -18.83 -4.29 -3.14
CA LYS A 161 -19.85 -3.57 -3.92
C LYS A 161 -19.27 -2.23 -4.33
N VAL A 162 -19.43 -1.89 -5.59
CA VAL A 162 -18.96 -0.61 -6.14
C VAL A 162 -20.16 0.18 -6.65
N GLN A 163 -20.17 1.47 -6.37
CA GLN A 163 -21.14 2.42 -6.88
C GLN A 163 -20.42 3.63 -7.49
N VAL A 164 -20.87 4.07 -8.62
CA VAL A 164 -20.40 5.31 -9.27
C VAL A 164 -21.57 6.28 -9.36
N ASN A 165 -21.44 7.42 -8.69
CA ASN A 165 -22.50 8.43 -8.62
C ASN A 165 -23.87 7.85 -8.18
N GLY A 166 -23.85 6.96 -7.19
CA GLY A 166 -25.02 6.29 -6.63
C GLY A 166 -25.56 5.11 -7.45
N LYS A 167 -24.97 4.82 -8.61
CA LYS A 167 -25.38 3.67 -9.44
C LYS A 167 -24.47 2.48 -9.18
N GLN A 168 -25.09 1.32 -8.91
CA GLN A 168 -24.38 0.06 -8.71
C GLN A 168 -23.64 -0.37 -9.98
N VAL A 169 -22.37 -0.70 -9.83
CA VAL A 169 -21.57 -1.33 -10.90
C VAL A 169 -21.72 -2.85 -10.80
N ARG A 170 -21.83 -3.51 -11.95
CA ARG A 170 -21.87 -4.98 -12.06
C ARG A 170 -20.52 -5.52 -12.48
N GLY A 171 -20.32 -6.83 -12.33
CA GLY A 171 -19.07 -7.49 -12.74
C GLY A 171 -17.91 -7.23 -11.79
N VAL A 172 -18.21 -6.96 -10.52
CA VAL A 172 -17.17 -6.80 -9.47
C VAL A 172 -16.71 -8.18 -9.03
N GLU A 173 -15.45 -8.51 -9.34
CA GLU A 173 -14.85 -9.80 -9.04
C GLU A 173 -13.63 -9.63 -8.14
N ALA A 174 -13.53 -10.46 -7.10
CA ALA A 174 -12.38 -10.44 -6.19
C ALA A 174 -11.11 -10.93 -6.89
N GLY A 175 -9.98 -10.30 -6.61
CA GLY A 175 -8.69 -10.62 -7.22
C GLY A 175 -8.50 -10.07 -8.63
N THR A 176 -9.28 -9.06 -9.02
CA THR A 176 -9.21 -8.42 -10.34
C THR A 176 -9.14 -6.90 -10.24
N TYR A 177 -9.08 -6.26 -11.40
CA TYR A 177 -9.38 -4.83 -11.55
C TYR A 177 -10.76 -4.66 -12.19
N LEU A 178 -11.52 -3.73 -11.65
CA LEU A 178 -12.81 -3.30 -12.16
C LEU A 178 -12.61 -2.03 -12.99
#